data_18facc1c3d22c2b59458f7e303849261
#
_entry.id   18facc1c3d22c2b59458f7e303849261
#
_cell.length_a   1.000
_cell.length_b   1.000
_cell.length_c   1.000
_cell.angle_alpha   90.00
_cell.angle_beta   90.00
_cell.angle_gamma   90.00
#
_symmetry.space_group_name_H-M   'P 1'
#
loop_
_entity.id
_entity.type
_entity.pdbx_description
1 polymer ?
#
loop_
_entity_poly.entity_id
_entity_poly.type
_entity_poly.pdbx_seq_one_letter_code
_entity_poly.pdbx_strand_id
1 'polypeptide(L)'
;MIYPPGNERLLLEPAHPSPIHRSAPSTDDLWTSPELMAIVQYALGKISFDLASCESANQSINADFYFDKSNRFQTGHHLVRWTTGFWCHPPASQVEEFAAIVATKAIKGAMLCPAHTDWGWWQGLLLSADFTVFLASPIRFIDPASDRQCRNTEAYSLFVWGLRPSWFWELGTIVEAHCGS
;
A
#
# COMPACT_ATOMS: atom_id res chain seq x y z
N MET A 1 -56.17 -11.29 -6.42
CA MET A 1 -54.75 -11.12 -6.06
C MET A 1 -54.77 -10.57 -4.63
N ILE A 2 -54.59 -11.46 -3.64
CA ILE A 2 -54.79 -11.17 -2.21
C ILE A 2 -53.41 -11.24 -1.57
N TYR A 3 -52.96 -10.10 -1.01
CA TYR A 3 -51.77 -10.04 -0.16
C TYR A 3 -52.13 -10.45 1.27
N PRO A 4 -51.34 -11.33 1.91
CA PRO A 4 -51.53 -11.63 3.32
C PRO A 4 -50.95 -10.52 4.22
N PRO A 5 -51.56 -10.23 5.37
CA PRO A 5 -50.98 -9.35 6.36
C PRO A 5 -50.06 -10.17 7.28
N GLY A 6 -48.85 -9.68 7.49
CA GLY A 6 -47.91 -10.27 8.43
C GLY A 6 -46.86 -9.25 8.85
N ASN A 7 -47.27 -8.31 9.71
CA ASN A 7 -46.35 -7.40 10.40
C ASN A 7 -45.74 -8.17 11.61
N GLU A 8 -44.74 -8.99 11.37
CA GLU A 8 -43.88 -9.46 12.45
C GLU A 8 -42.76 -8.42 12.66
N ARG A 9 -42.94 -7.71 13.76
CA ARG A 9 -41.93 -6.81 14.34
C ARG A 9 -40.74 -7.68 14.72
N LEU A 10 -39.65 -7.61 13.90
CA LEU A 10 -38.35 -8.12 14.28
C LEU A 10 -37.93 -7.43 15.58
N LEU A 11 -38.05 -8.14 16.69
CA LEU A 11 -37.43 -7.77 17.95
C LEU A 11 -35.93 -7.87 17.74
N LEU A 12 -35.29 -6.71 17.59
CA LEU A 12 -33.83 -6.63 17.61
C LEU A 12 -33.39 -7.09 19.02
N GLU A 13 -32.74 -8.22 19.08
CA GLU A 13 -32.01 -8.67 20.25
C GLU A 13 -31.09 -7.55 20.73
N PRO A 14 -30.95 -7.30 22.04
CA PRO A 14 -30.00 -6.31 22.52
C PRO A 14 -28.59 -6.69 22.07
N ALA A 15 -27.91 -5.74 21.40
CA ALA A 15 -26.54 -5.91 20.95
C ALA A 15 -25.67 -6.42 22.11
N HIS A 16 -25.03 -7.58 21.92
CA HIS A 16 -24.01 -8.04 22.85
C HIS A 16 -22.97 -6.93 23.03
N PRO A 17 -22.49 -6.68 24.25
CA PRO A 17 -21.42 -5.71 24.45
C PRO A 17 -20.24 -6.13 23.59
N SER A 18 -19.89 -5.26 22.66
CA SER A 18 -18.71 -5.46 21.79
C SER A 18 -17.51 -5.72 22.69
N PRO A 19 -16.66 -6.72 22.35
CA PRO A 19 -15.41 -6.91 23.07
C PRO A 19 -14.64 -5.61 23.02
N ILE A 20 -14.02 -5.25 24.16
CA ILE A 20 -13.17 -4.06 24.30
C ILE A 20 -12.19 -4.07 23.13
N HIS A 21 -12.43 -3.23 22.12
CA HIS A 21 -11.49 -2.99 21.05
C HIS A 21 -10.23 -2.40 21.70
N ARG A 22 -9.20 -3.23 21.87
CA ARG A 22 -7.85 -2.69 21.85
C ARG A 22 -7.77 -1.97 20.51
N SER A 23 -7.57 -0.65 20.55
CA SER A 23 -7.32 0.14 19.35
C SER A 23 -6.32 -0.61 18.49
N ALA A 24 -6.74 -0.99 17.28
CA ALA A 24 -5.80 -1.54 16.32
C ALA A 24 -4.63 -0.55 16.20
N PRO A 25 -3.37 -1.02 16.04
CA PRO A 25 -2.25 -0.12 15.81
C PRO A 25 -2.62 0.82 14.66
N SER A 26 -2.21 2.08 14.77
CA SER A 26 -2.42 3.05 13.70
C SER A 26 -1.84 2.44 12.42
N THR A 27 -2.62 2.40 11.34
CA THR A 27 -2.15 1.90 10.03
C THR A 27 -0.99 2.72 9.49
N ASP A 28 -0.75 3.90 10.05
CA ASP A 28 0.34 4.79 9.70
C ASP A 28 1.74 4.30 10.14
N ASP A 29 1.79 3.41 11.13
CA ASP A 29 3.06 2.94 11.70
C ASP A 29 3.40 1.49 11.30
N LEU A 30 2.61 0.86 10.43
CA LEU A 30 2.81 -0.54 10.04
C LEU A 30 3.94 -0.68 9.02
N TRP A 31 4.83 -1.66 9.25
CA TRP A 31 5.92 -1.97 8.33
C TRP A 31 5.55 -3.09 7.37
N THR A 32 6.05 -2.99 6.14
CA THR A 32 5.85 -4.02 5.12
C THR A 32 6.50 -5.33 5.55
N SER A 33 5.82 -6.46 5.31
CA SER A 33 6.36 -7.78 5.67
C SER A 33 7.62 -8.12 4.87
N PRO A 34 8.56 -8.89 5.47
CA PRO A 34 9.78 -9.33 4.80
C PRO A 34 9.51 -10.13 3.52
N GLU A 35 8.41 -10.88 3.48
CA GLU A 35 8.05 -11.71 2.32
C GLU A 35 7.76 -10.84 1.10
N LEU A 36 6.95 -9.79 1.25
CA LEU A 36 6.68 -8.85 0.17
C LEU A 36 7.94 -8.07 -0.20
N MET A 37 8.71 -7.64 0.79
CA MET A 37 9.95 -6.92 0.55
C MET A 37 10.99 -7.76 -0.21
N ALA A 38 11.07 -9.07 0.02
CA ALA A 38 11.97 -9.93 -0.72
C ALA A 38 11.67 -9.94 -2.22
N ILE A 39 10.40 -9.96 -2.62
CA ILE A 39 9.99 -9.90 -4.03
C ILE A 39 10.33 -8.52 -4.63
N VAL A 40 10.01 -7.45 -3.91
CA VAL A 40 10.30 -6.08 -4.36
C VAL A 40 11.81 -5.86 -4.50
N GLN A 41 12.60 -6.30 -3.52
CA GLN A 41 14.07 -6.22 -3.57
C GLN A 41 14.64 -7.05 -4.72
N TYR A 42 14.12 -8.25 -4.97
CA TYR A 42 14.54 -9.06 -6.11
C TYR A 42 14.27 -8.34 -7.43
N ALA A 43 13.10 -7.74 -7.58
CA ALA A 43 12.70 -7.04 -8.80
C ALA A 43 13.47 -5.72 -9.02
N LEU A 44 13.72 -4.95 -7.97
CA LEU A 44 14.47 -3.69 -8.05
C LEU A 44 15.98 -3.91 -8.11
N GLY A 45 16.48 -5.02 -7.57
CA GLY A 45 17.89 -5.28 -7.29
C GLY A 45 18.36 -4.51 -6.07
N LYS A 46 18.38 -3.17 -6.17
CA LYS A 46 18.74 -2.27 -5.07
C LYS A 46 17.68 -1.19 -4.91
N ILE A 47 17.28 -0.94 -3.67
CA ILE A 47 16.41 0.17 -3.33
C ILE A 47 17.30 1.38 -3.02
N SER A 48 17.27 2.38 -3.89
CA SER A 48 18.04 3.61 -3.68
C SER A 48 17.33 4.58 -2.74
N PHE A 49 15.99 4.60 -2.79
CA PHE A 49 15.16 5.48 -1.97
C PHE A 49 13.96 4.74 -1.38
N ASP A 50 13.79 4.82 -0.06
CA ASP A 50 12.51 4.54 0.59
C ASP A 50 11.81 5.86 0.89
N LEU A 51 10.63 6.06 0.30
CA LEU A 51 9.96 7.35 0.34
C LEU A 51 9.19 7.60 1.65
N ALA A 52 8.97 6.55 2.43
CA ALA A 52 8.24 6.63 3.70
C ALA A 52 8.74 5.57 4.67
N SER A 53 9.72 5.91 5.50
CA SER A 53 10.40 4.95 6.36
C SER A 53 10.76 5.53 7.73
N CYS A 54 11.54 4.79 8.47
CA CYS A 54 12.26 5.19 9.66
C CYS A 54 13.52 4.32 9.80
N GLU A 55 14.42 4.65 10.71
CA GLU A 55 15.66 3.90 10.93
C GLU A 55 15.41 2.40 11.14
N SER A 56 14.46 2.04 11.99
CA SER A 56 14.14 0.64 12.29
C SER A 56 13.53 -0.10 11.10
N ALA A 57 12.59 0.52 10.35
CA ALA A 57 12.01 -0.08 9.16
C ALA A 57 13.06 -0.27 8.05
N ASN A 58 13.98 0.69 7.90
CA ASN A 58 15.02 0.62 6.89
C ASN A 58 16.05 -0.50 7.16
N GLN A 59 16.15 -1.04 8.37
CA GLN A 59 16.98 -2.23 8.63
C GLN A 59 16.57 -3.45 7.79
N SER A 60 15.27 -3.59 7.49
CA SER A 60 14.76 -4.67 6.63
C SER A 60 14.68 -4.28 5.16
N ILE A 61 14.42 -3.01 4.85
CA ILE A 61 14.29 -2.49 3.49
C ILE A 61 15.65 -2.27 2.85
N ASN A 62 16.64 -1.85 3.64
CA ASN A 62 18.02 -1.60 3.23
C ASN A 62 18.14 -0.63 2.04
N ALA A 63 17.38 0.46 2.09
CA ALA A 63 17.50 1.55 1.12
C ALA A 63 18.76 2.40 1.42
N ASP A 64 19.39 2.93 0.36
CA ASP A 64 20.55 3.83 0.50
C ASP A 64 20.19 5.13 1.21
N PHE A 65 18.98 5.62 0.94
CA PHE A 65 18.41 6.82 1.54
C PHE A 65 16.93 6.60 1.84
N TYR A 66 16.46 7.13 2.95
CA TYR A 66 15.03 7.09 3.29
C TYR A 66 14.52 8.42 3.80
N PHE A 67 13.22 8.65 3.59
CA PHE A 67 12.50 9.79 4.15
C PHE A 67 11.75 9.36 5.41
N ASP A 68 11.85 10.18 6.43
CA ASP A 68 11.18 10.01 7.73
C ASP A 68 10.45 11.29 8.16
N LYS A 69 10.03 11.34 9.41
CA LYS A 69 9.35 12.51 9.99
C LYS A 69 10.23 13.77 10.05
N SER A 70 11.55 13.64 10.01
CA SER A 70 12.52 14.76 10.12
C SER A 70 12.86 15.37 8.77
N ASN A 71 12.92 14.54 7.70
CA ASN A 71 13.34 14.97 6.35
C ASN A 71 12.25 14.78 5.28
N ARG A 72 11.04 14.84 5.66
CA ARG A 72 9.77 14.68 4.93
C ARG A 72 9.86 14.57 3.40
N PHE A 73 9.34 13.47 2.85
CA PHE A 73 9.28 13.24 1.41
C PHE A 73 8.57 14.36 0.64
N GLN A 74 7.48 14.90 1.16
CA GLN A 74 6.67 15.93 0.49
C GLN A 74 7.48 17.20 0.15
N THR A 75 8.48 17.52 0.94
CA THR A 75 9.40 18.64 0.69
C THR A 75 10.73 18.20 0.07
N GLY A 76 11.14 16.95 0.35
CA GLY A 76 12.41 16.38 -0.08
C GLY A 76 12.37 15.61 -1.41
N HIS A 77 11.20 15.44 -2.04
CA HIS A 77 11.05 14.61 -3.25
C HIS A 77 11.93 15.05 -4.44
N HIS A 78 12.39 16.29 -4.48
CA HIS A 78 13.33 16.79 -5.48
C HIS A 78 14.73 16.14 -5.39
N LEU A 79 15.05 15.52 -4.24
CA LEU A 79 16.29 14.78 -4.02
C LEU A 79 16.23 13.36 -4.61
N VAL A 80 15.02 12.86 -4.88
CA VAL A 80 14.83 11.51 -5.39
C VAL A 80 15.30 11.41 -6.84
N ARG A 81 16.19 10.46 -7.08
CA ARG A 81 16.60 10.11 -8.45
C ARG A 81 15.64 9.05 -9.00
N TRP A 82 14.58 9.49 -9.64
CA TRP A 82 13.45 8.66 -10.09
C TRP A 82 13.80 7.56 -11.12
N THR A 83 14.98 7.61 -11.69
CA THR A 83 15.53 6.57 -12.59
C THR A 83 16.19 5.42 -11.84
N THR A 84 16.43 5.56 -10.53
CA THR A 84 16.93 4.49 -9.67
C THR A 84 15.79 3.87 -8.90
N GLY A 85 15.97 2.66 -8.34
CA GLY A 85 14.89 1.95 -7.66
C GLY A 85 14.36 2.69 -6.42
N PHE A 86 13.06 3.00 -6.39
CA PHE A 86 12.41 3.47 -5.17
C PHE A 86 11.39 2.46 -4.64
N TRP A 87 11.20 2.49 -3.34
CA TRP A 87 10.12 1.86 -2.63
C TRP A 87 9.26 2.91 -1.94
N CYS A 88 7.96 2.70 -1.86
CA CYS A 88 7.03 3.56 -1.15
C CYS A 88 5.88 2.75 -0.53
N HIS A 89 5.78 2.79 0.80
CA HIS A 89 4.59 2.37 1.54
C HIS A 89 4.23 3.52 2.48
N PRO A 90 3.44 4.49 2.02
CA PRO A 90 3.18 5.70 2.78
C PRO A 90 2.24 5.43 3.96
N PRO A 91 2.29 6.27 5.01
CA PRO A 91 1.26 6.30 6.03
C PRO A 91 -0.12 6.46 5.39
N ALA A 92 -1.13 5.72 5.87
CA ALA A 92 -2.48 5.77 5.29
C ALA A 92 -3.07 7.19 5.30
N SER A 93 -2.77 7.97 6.33
CA SER A 93 -3.21 9.37 6.45
C SER A 93 -2.57 10.33 5.43
N GLN A 94 -1.49 9.93 4.74
CA GLN A 94 -0.73 10.75 3.80
C GLN A 94 -0.68 10.16 2.39
N VAL A 95 -1.37 9.07 2.13
CA VAL A 95 -1.29 8.32 0.87
C VAL A 95 -1.59 9.20 -0.35
N GLU A 96 -2.56 10.12 -0.27
CA GLU A 96 -2.95 11.00 -1.36
C GLU A 96 -1.81 11.96 -1.77
N GLU A 97 -1.10 12.55 -0.78
CA GLU A 97 0.03 13.45 -1.05
C GLU A 97 1.19 12.71 -1.72
N PHE A 98 1.50 11.50 -1.22
CA PHE A 98 2.53 10.66 -1.83
C PHE A 98 2.15 10.24 -3.25
N ALA A 99 0.91 9.79 -3.45
CA ALA A 99 0.40 9.36 -4.74
C ALA A 99 0.48 10.47 -5.78
N ALA A 100 0.11 11.71 -5.43
CA ALA A 100 0.17 12.85 -6.33
C ALA A 100 1.60 13.12 -6.86
N ILE A 101 2.60 12.98 -5.99
CA ILE A 101 4.01 13.17 -6.38
C ILE A 101 4.51 11.98 -7.21
N VAL A 102 4.27 10.75 -6.73
CA VAL A 102 4.73 9.52 -7.36
C VAL A 102 4.13 9.37 -8.76
N ALA A 103 2.81 9.58 -8.92
CA ALA A 103 2.14 9.47 -10.21
C ALA A 103 2.72 10.38 -11.30
N THR A 104 3.32 11.52 -10.92
CA THR A 104 3.89 12.49 -11.88
C THR A 104 5.37 12.31 -12.14
N LYS A 105 6.09 11.58 -11.28
CA LYS A 105 7.57 11.56 -11.30
C LYS A 105 8.18 10.17 -11.40
N ALA A 106 7.44 9.11 -11.06
CA ALA A 106 7.96 7.75 -10.99
C ALA A 106 8.45 7.27 -12.38
N ILE A 107 9.63 6.66 -12.40
CA ILE A 107 10.24 6.05 -13.61
C ILE A 107 10.63 4.60 -13.31
N LYS A 108 11.18 4.32 -12.12
CA LYS A 108 11.55 2.96 -11.71
C LYS A 108 11.33 2.77 -10.22
N GLY A 109 10.39 1.92 -9.86
CA GLY A 109 10.10 1.63 -8.45
C GLY A 109 8.76 0.97 -8.25
N ALA A 110 8.34 0.91 -6.98
CA ALA A 110 7.05 0.38 -6.61
C ALA A 110 6.43 1.15 -5.43
N MET A 111 5.10 1.28 -5.45
CA MET A 111 4.31 1.89 -4.38
C MET A 111 3.19 0.95 -3.95
N LEU A 112 3.15 0.66 -2.65
CA LEU A 112 2.10 -0.13 -2.01
C LEU A 112 1.10 0.80 -1.33
N CYS A 113 -0.18 0.65 -1.60
CA CYS A 113 -1.22 1.42 -0.92
C CYS A 113 -2.57 0.68 -0.91
N PRO A 114 -3.52 1.11 -0.07
CA PRO A 114 -4.87 0.56 -0.05
C PRO A 114 -5.54 0.61 -1.43
N ALA A 115 -6.34 -0.41 -1.76
CA ALA A 115 -7.01 -0.52 -3.05
C ALA A 115 -8.32 0.29 -3.08
N HIS A 116 -8.23 1.59 -2.83
CA HIS A 116 -9.36 2.53 -2.89
C HIS A 116 -9.66 2.90 -4.34
N THR A 117 -10.17 1.95 -5.11
CA THR A 117 -10.30 2.04 -6.57
C THR A 117 -11.20 3.16 -7.09
N ASP A 118 -12.06 3.72 -6.25
CA ASP A 118 -12.96 4.84 -6.54
C ASP A 118 -12.37 6.22 -6.21
N TRP A 119 -11.16 6.27 -5.63
CA TRP A 119 -10.51 7.52 -5.24
C TRP A 119 -9.64 8.09 -6.37
N GLY A 120 -9.66 9.41 -6.53
CA GLY A 120 -8.94 10.09 -7.61
C GLY A 120 -7.43 9.86 -7.60
N TRP A 121 -6.79 9.85 -6.41
CA TRP A 121 -5.36 9.57 -6.28
C TRP A 121 -5.01 8.14 -6.72
N TRP A 122 -5.89 7.15 -6.43
CA TRP A 122 -5.69 5.77 -6.83
C TRP A 122 -5.79 5.60 -8.34
N GLN A 123 -6.79 6.26 -8.96
CA GLN A 123 -6.95 6.30 -10.42
C GLN A 123 -5.75 6.99 -11.09
N GLY A 124 -5.19 8.04 -10.48
CA GLY A 124 -3.96 8.70 -10.94
C GLY A 124 -2.76 7.75 -10.96
N LEU A 125 -2.59 6.94 -9.92
CA LEU A 125 -1.54 5.92 -9.89
C LEU A 125 -1.76 4.84 -10.95
N LEU A 126 -3.01 4.35 -11.12
CA LEU A 126 -3.35 3.35 -12.12
C LEU A 126 -3.02 3.80 -13.54
N LEU A 127 -3.25 5.07 -13.85
CA LEU A 127 -2.97 5.63 -15.17
C LEU A 127 -1.47 5.92 -15.40
N SER A 128 -0.69 6.11 -14.34
CA SER A 128 0.73 6.45 -14.44
C SER A 128 1.67 5.26 -14.34
N ALA A 129 1.26 4.18 -13.67
CA ALA A 129 2.05 2.98 -13.49
C ALA A 129 2.13 2.17 -14.80
N ASP A 130 3.27 1.49 -15.04
CA ASP A 130 3.38 0.57 -16.18
C ASP A 130 2.44 -0.63 -15.99
N PHE A 131 2.28 -1.07 -14.74
CA PHE A 131 1.28 -2.06 -14.36
C PHE A 131 0.92 -1.97 -12.87
N THR A 132 -0.23 -2.51 -12.53
CA THR A 132 -0.73 -2.61 -11.16
C THR A 132 -0.99 -4.06 -10.80
N VAL A 133 -0.53 -4.48 -9.63
CA VAL A 133 -0.80 -5.81 -9.06
C VAL A 133 -1.91 -5.69 -8.02
N PHE A 134 -3.05 -6.30 -8.27
CA PHE A 134 -4.10 -6.50 -7.29
C PHE A 134 -3.75 -7.74 -6.47
N LEU A 135 -3.39 -7.54 -5.22
CA LEU A 135 -2.88 -8.61 -4.38
C LEU A 135 -3.95 -9.67 -4.10
N ALA A 136 -3.62 -10.93 -4.37
CA ALA A 136 -4.55 -12.05 -4.22
C ALA A 136 -4.85 -12.43 -2.77
N SER A 137 -4.01 -11.97 -1.84
CA SER A 137 -4.13 -12.27 -0.41
C SER A 137 -3.92 -11.02 0.44
N PRO A 138 -4.58 -10.91 1.60
CA PRO A 138 -4.33 -9.83 2.54
C PRO A 138 -2.85 -9.78 2.94
N ILE A 139 -2.26 -8.60 2.86
CA ILE A 139 -0.89 -8.39 3.31
C ILE A 139 -0.81 -8.56 4.82
N ARG A 140 0.28 -9.15 5.27
CA ARG A 140 0.69 -9.12 6.66
C ARG A 140 1.67 -7.98 6.84
N PHE A 141 1.40 -7.14 7.82
CA PHE A 141 2.31 -6.08 8.22
C PHE A 141 2.97 -6.44 9.53
N ILE A 142 4.05 -5.75 9.86
CA ILE A 142 4.70 -5.83 11.17
C ILE A 142 4.28 -4.62 11.99
N ASP A 143 3.74 -4.86 13.16
CA ASP A 143 3.50 -3.84 14.17
C ASP A 143 4.81 -3.57 14.92
N PRO A 144 5.41 -2.37 14.78
CA PRO A 144 6.69 -2.06 15.40
C PRO A 144 6.64 -2.05 16.93
N ALA A 145 5.48 -1.83 17.53
CA ALA A 145 5.32 -1.81 18.97
C ALA A 145 5.39 -3.21 19.60
N SER A 146 5.00 -4.25 18.85
CA SER A 146 4.95 -5.64 19.35
C SER A 146 5.88 -6.58 18.60
N ASP A 147 6.49 -6.15 17.51
CA ASP A 147 7.28 -6.96 16.58
C ASP A 147 6.50 -8.20 16.07
N ARG A 148 5.18 -8.07 15.98
CA ARG A 148 4.29 -9.15 15.55
C ARG A 148 3.69 -8.84 14.20
N GLN A 149 3.52 -9.92 13.42
CA GLN A 149 2.71 -9.81 12.22
C GLN A 149 1.26 -9.53 12.59
N CYS A 150 0.71 -8.47 12.01
CA CYS A 150 -0.71 -8.16 12.08
C CYS A 150 -1.36 -8.39 10.70
N ARG A 151 -2.55 -8.98 10.73
CA ARG A 151 -3.35 -9.18 9.53
C ARG A 151 -4.08 -7.89 9.23
N ASN A 152 -3.84 -7.34 8.04
CA ASN A 152 -4.72 -6.31 7.52
C ASN A 152 -5.93 -6.97 6.83
N THR A 153 -7.12 -6.42 7.03
CA THR A 153 -8.36 -6.86 6.36
C THR A 153 -8.66 -6.05 5.11
N GLU A 154 -7.93 -4.96 4.90
CA GLU A 154 -8.06 -4.08 3.75
C GLU A 154 -7.32 -4.66 2.53
N ALA A 155 -7.92 -4.51 1.35
CA ALA A 155 -7.25 -4.87 0.12
C ALA A 155 -6.16 -3.86 -0.23
N TYR A 156 -5.06 -4.32 -0.81
CA TYR A 156 -3.95 -3.49 -1.25
C TYR A 156 -3.65 -3.70 -2.73
N SER A 157 -3.11 -2.66 -3.35
CA SER A 157 -2.56 -2.68 -4.70
C SER A 157 -1.09 -2.28 -4.67
N LEU A 158 -0.30 -2.91 -5.53
CA LEU A 158 1.09 -2.54 -5.76
C LEU A 158 1.18 -1.92 -7.16
N PHE A 159 1.53 -0.65 -7.22
CA PHE A 159 1.79 0.07 -8.47
C PHE A 159 3.27 0.01 -8.80
N VAL A 160 3.60 -0.25 -10.07
CA VAL A 160 4.97 -0.56 -10.48
C VAL A 160 5.35 0.20 -11.74
N TRP A 161 6.57 0.75 -11.74
CA TRP A 161 7.19 1.48 -12.85
C TRP A 161 8.55 0.89 -13.19
N GLY A 162 8.88 0.79 -14.47
CA GLY A 162 10.20 0.42 -15.00
C GLY A 162 10.69 -0.99 -14.66
N LEU A 163 9.77 -1.91 -14.33
CA LEU A 163 10.05 -3.29 -13.97
C LEU A 163 9.27 -4.27 -14.85
N ARG A 164 9.61 -5.55 -14.75
CA ARG A 164 8.93 -6.61 -15.53
C ARG A 164 7.75 -7.20 -14.75
N PRO A 165 6.55 -7.29 -15.34
CA PRO A 165 5.40 -7.91 -14.69
C PRO A 165 5.65 -9.34 -14.20
N SER A 166 6.44 -10.11 -14.94
CA SER A 166 6.74 -11.52 -14.61
C SER A 166 7.37 -11.75 -13.24
N TRP A 167 7.95 -10.74 -12.62
CA TRP A 167 8.52 -10.85 -11.28
C TRP A 167 7.47 -10.78 -10.16
N PHE A 168 6.23 -10.42 -10.51
CA PHE A 168 5.15 -10.15 -9.54
C PHE A 168 3.95 -11.11 -9.69
N TRP A 169 3.99 -12.08 -10.59
CA TRP A 169 2.84 -12.97 -10.87
C TRP A 169 2.36 -13.75 -9.65
N GLU A 170 3.26 -14.09 -8.72
CA GLU A 170 2.89 -14.82 -7.51
C GLU A 170 2.10 -13.97 -6.51
N LEU A 171 2.14 -12.64 -6.64
CA LEU A 171 1.48 -11.72 -5.72
C LEU A 171 -0.02 -11.56 -6.02
N GLY A 172 -0.45 -11.70 -7.27
CA GLY A 172 -1.85 -11.49 -7.61
C GLY A 172 -2.11 -11.23 -9.09
N THR A 173 -3.25 -10.60 -9.36
CA THR A 173 -3.65 -10.24 -10.73
C THR A 173 -2.94 -8.98 -11.18
N ILE A 174 -2.29 -9.05 -12.35
CA ILE A 174 -1.59 -7.92 -12.96
C ILE A 174 -2.47 -7.28 -14.03
N VAL A 175 -2.58 -5.98 -13.97
CA VAL A 175 -3.23 -5.13 -14.98
C VAL A 175 -2.20 -4.15 -15.52
N GLU A 176 -1.84 -4.28 -16.80
CA GLU A 176 -0.94 -3.36 -17.49
C GLU A 176 -1.68 -2.10 -17.93
N ALA A 177 -1.05 -0.94 -17.80
CA ALA A 177 -1.61 0.28 -18.35
C ALA A 177 -1.55 0.19 -19.88
N HIS A 178 -2.70 0.28 -20.52
CA HIS A 178 -2.76 0.40 -21.97
C HIS A 178 -2.42 1.85 -22.33
N CYS A 179 -1.18 2.10 -22.77
CA CYS A 179 -0.90 3.29 -23.54
C CYS A 179 -1.69 3.16 -24.84
N GLY A 180 -2.83 3.85 -24.94
CA GLY A 180 -3.55 4.00 -26.19
C GLY A 180 -2.57 4.57 -27.23
N SER A 181 -2.27 3.80 -28.24
CA SER A 181 -1.52 4.20 -29.44
C SER A 181 -2.26 5.23 -30.25
#